data_4531856042591a646affb4633d214352
#
_entry.id   4531856042591a646affb4633d214352
#
_cell.length_a   1.000
_cell.length_b   1.000
_cell.length_c   1.000
_cell.angle_alpha   90.00
_cell.angle_beta   90.00
_cell.angle_gamma   90.00
#
_symmetry.space_group_name_H-M   'P 1'
#
loop_
_entity.id
_entity.type
_entity.pdbx_description
1 polymer ?
#
loop_
_entity_poly.entity_id
_entity_poly.type
_entity_poly.pdbx_seq_one_letter_code
_entity_poly.pdbx_strand_id
1 'polypeptide(L)'
;GLVQLLVIVLVAALLFSAGYQMLTKKSATDFIGDRFAHVFRRVGTFQDRDTASDDDRMQIEQAELALGSGGLTGKGLGKSVQKLNWLSEAHNDFILPVIGEELGFIGVSAVILLFLAFLAAGIMVARRASTHMGMLIAAGNTILIVLQAFLNMAVAASLIPTTGISLPFFSAGGTANIFFALAAGMVLCVSKSGVATDPEIARIVDRGQRKKARGKKTVEEDDSMRYAV
;
A
#
# COMPACT_ATOMS: atom_id res chain seq x y z
N GLY A 1 -15.19 -23.66 10.26
CA GLY A 1 -15.22 -23.24 8.88
C GLY A 1 -15.98 -21.94 8.67
N LEU A 2 -16.65 -21.80 7.54
CA LEU A 2 -17.30 -20.54 7.10
C LEU A 2 -18.41 -20.08 8.09
N VAL A 3 -19.15 -21.01 8.67
CA VAL A 3 -20.19 -20.73 9.68
C VAL A 3 -19.58 -20.16 10.97
N GLN A 4 -18.45 -20.69 11.43
CA GLN A 4 -17.76 -20.17 12.61
C GLN A 4 -17.24 -18.75 12.37
N LEU A 5 -16.69 -18.48 11.21
CA LEU A 5 -16.22 -17.14 10.82
C LEU A 5 -17.39 -16.14 10.78
N LEU A 6 -18.52 -16.56 10.22
CA LEU A 6 -19.74 -15.74 10.15
C LEU A 6 -20.29 -15.42 11.55
N VAL A 7 -20.29 -16.42 12.47
CA VAL A 7 -20.69 -16.23 13.86
C VAL A 7 -19.75 -15.26 14.58
N ILE A 8 -18.42 -15.39 14.40
CA ILE A 8 -17.44 -14.49 15.01
C ILE A 8 -17.64 -13.05 14.52
N VAL A 9 -17.84 -12.86 13.22
CA VAL A 9 -18.10 -11.52 12.65
C VAL A 9 -19.39 -10.93 13.18
N LEU A 10 -20.44 -11.73 13.30
CA LEU A 10 -21.74 -11.28 13.82
C LEU A 10 -21.65 -10.91 15.31
N VAL A 11 -20.97 -11.72 16.13
CA VAL A 11 -20.72 -11.42 17.53
C VAL A 11 -19.87 -10.16 17.70
N ALA A 12 -18.79 -10.01 16.89
CA ALA A 12 -17.96 -8.82 16.92
C ALA A 12 -18.76 -7.56 16.53
N ALA A 13 -19.62 -7.64 15.51
CA ALA A 13 -20.50 -6.55 15.10
C ALA A 13 -21.50 -6.16 16.20
N LEU A 14 -22.08 -7.14 16.88
CA LEU A 14 -22.99 -6.90 18.02
C LEU A 14 -22.27 -6.25 19.21
N LEU A 15 -21.09 -6.73 19.57
CA LEU A 15 -20.27 -6.14 20.64
C LEU A 15 -19.83 -4.72 20.31
N PHE A 16 -19.43 -4.49 19.06
CA PHE A 16 -19.07 -3.15 18.56
C PHE A 16 -20.30 -2.21 18.63
N SER A 17 -21.45 -2.67 18.15
CA SER A 17 -22.71 -1.91 18.20
C SER A 17 -23.09 -1.54 19.65
N ALA A 18 -23.06 -2.51 20.57
CA ALA A 18 -23.37 -2.28 21.97
C ALA A 18 -22.37 -1.32 22.65
N GLY A 19 -21.08 -1.50 22.43
CA GLY A 19 -20.03 -0.61 22.94
C GLY A 19 -20.15 0.82 22.38
N TYR A 20 -20.45 0.94 21.10
CA TYR A 20 -20.66 2.24 20.45
C TYR A 20 -21.89 2.99 21.02
N GLN A 21 -23.01 2.29 21.22
CA GLN A 21 -24.22 2.86 21.84
C GLN A 21 -23.95 3.32 23.28
N MET A 22 -23.16 2.54 24.02
CA MET A 22 -22.82 2.86 25.42
C MET A 22 -21.94 4.11 25.53
N LEU A 23 -21.03 4.31 24.58
CA LEU A 23 -20.08 5.44 24.56
C LEU A 23 -20.68 6.72 23.95
N THR A 24 -21.52 6.61 22.91
CA THR A 24 -21.95 7.77 22.11
C THR A 24 -23.42 8.11 22.25
N LYS A 25 -24.23 7.25 22.90
CA LYS A 25 -25.72 7.34 22.96
C LYS A 25 -26.38 7.38 21.56
N LYS A 26 -25.66 7.08 20.48
CA LYS A 26 -26.17 6.98 19.11
C LYS A 26 -26.34 5.52 18.70
N SER A 27 -27.36 5.24 17.91
CA SER A 27 -27.57 3.88 17.38
C SER A 27 -26.51 3.55 16.31
N ALA A 28 -26.18 2.26 16.17
CA ALA A 28 -25.30 1.82 15.09
C ALA A 28 -25.89 2.07 13.70
N THR A 29 -27.22 2.12 13.59
CA THR A 29 -27.92 2.52 12.36
C THR A 29 -27.67 3.98 12.00
N ASP A 30 -27.61 4.87 13.00
CA ASP A 30 -27.31 6.29 12.79
C ASP A 30 -25.84 6.47 12.34
N PHE A 31 -24.92 5.68 12.92
CA PHE A 31 -23.51 5.68 12.51
C PHE A 31 -23.34 5.26 11.03
N ILE A 32 -24.03 4.19 10.62
CA ILE A 32 -24.02 3.73 9.24
C ILE A 32 -24.67 4.77 8.33
N GLY A 33 -25.82 5.31 8.73
CA GLY A 33 -26.54 6.35 8.00
C GLY A 33 -25.69 7.60 7.79
N ASP A 34 -25.02 8.09 8.84
CA ASP A 34 -24.11 9.26 8.76
C ASP A 34 -22.92 9.00 7.80
N ARG A 35 -22.38 7.78 7.77
CA ARG A 35 -21.30 7.42 6.85
C ARG A 35 -21.76 7.38 5.40
N PHE A 36 -22.92 6.77 5.12
CA PHE A 36 -23.49 6.78 3.79
C PHE A 36 -23.88 8.19 3.34
N ALA A 37 -24.50 9.00 4.21
CA ALA A 37 -24.79 10.39 3.91
C ALA A 37 -23.52 11.18 3.56
N HIS A 38 -22.41 10.92 4.25
CA HIS A 38 -21.10 11.54 3.95
C HIS A 38 -20.58 11.14 2.57
N VAL A 39 -20.72 9.86 2.17
CA VAL A 39 -20.32 9.38 0.85
C VAL A 39 -21.20 9.99 -0.23
N PHE A 40 -22.53 9.97 -0.06
CA PHE A 40 -23.46 10.58 -1.01
C PHE A 40 -23.24 12.09 -1.15
N ARG A 41 -22.94 12.79 -0.06
CA ARG A 41 -22.60 14.21 -0.12
C ARG A 41 -21.34 14.45 -0.96
N ARG A 42 -20.27 13.68 -0.77
CA ARG A 42 -19.03 13.80 -1.55
C ARG A 42 -19.24 13.51 -3.05
N VAL A 43 -20.09 12.52 -3.37
CA VAL A 43 -20.47 12.23 -4.76
C VAL A 43 -21.28 13.39 -5.34
N GLY A 44 -22.25 13.94 -4.58
CA GLY A 44 -23.02 15.12 -4.98
C GLY A 44 -22.16 16.35 -5.22
N THR A 45 -21.23 16.63 -4.30
CA THR A 45 -20.24 17.71 -4.42
C THR A 45 -19.35 17.56 -5.66
N PHE A 46 -19.03 16.33 -6.03
CA PHE A 46 -18.22 16.05 -7.22
C PHE A 46 -19.02 16.29 -8.52
N GLN A 47 -20.33 15.97 -8.54
CA GLN A 47 -21.19 16.17 -9.72
C GLN A 47 -21.59 17.64 -9.91
N ASP A 48 -21.77 18.35 -8.82
CA ASP A 48 -22.20 19.77 -8.85
C ASP A 48 -21.25 20.58 -7.93
N ARG A 49 -20.24 21.18 -8.55
CA ARG A 49 -19.22 21.99 -7.85
C ARG A 49 -19.84 23.20 -7.15
N ASP A 50 -21.01 23.65 -7.55
CA ASP A 50 -21.69 24.81 -6.94
C ASP A 50 -22.34 24.47 -5.60
N THR A 51 -22.59 23.18 -5.33
CA THR A 51 -23.12 22.68 -4.05
C THR A 51 -22.04 22.22 -3.08
N ALA A 52 -20.77 22.25 -3.51
CA ALA A 52 -19.61 21.90 -2.68
C ALA A 52 -19.42 22.92 -1.54
N SER A 53 -18.88 22.45 -0.39
CA SER A 53 -18.38 23.38 0.61
C SER A 53 -17.20 24.18 0.05
N ASP A 54 -17.06 25.43 0.46
CA ASP A 54 -15.96 26.30 0.00
C ASP A 54 -14.58 25.65 0.23
N ASP A 55 -14.42 24.92 1.35
CA ASP A 55 -13.20 24.19 1.67
C ASP A 55 -12.91 23.04 0.70
N ASP A 56 -13.92 22.24 0.33
CA ASP A 56 -13.75 21.11 -0.61
C ASP A 56 -13.42 21.63 -2.02
N ARG A 57 -14.07 22.71 -2.46
CA ARG A 57 -13.77 23.38 -3.74
C ARG A 57 -12.33 23.88 -3.78
N MET A 58 -11.93 24.62 -2.73
CA MET A 58 -10.59 25.17 -2.64
C MET A 58 -9.52 24.07 -2.69
N GLN A 59 -9.72 22.95 -1.98
CA GLN A 59 -8.76 21.82 -2.01
C GLN A 59 -8.61 21.22 -3.41
N ILE A 60 -9.72 21.02 -4.14
CA ILE A 60 -9.69 20.45 -5.49
C ILE A 60 -9.01 21.43 -6.45
N GLU A 61 -9.38 22.72 -6.42
CA GLU A 61 -8.80 23.76 -7.28
C GLU A 61 -7.29 23.90 -7.03
N GLN A 62 -6.85 23.86 -5.78
CA GLN A 62 -5.43 23.94 -5.42
C GLN A 62 -4.66 22.69 -5.88
N ALA A 63 -5.26 21.50 -5.81
CA ALA A 63 -4.65 20.28 -6.31
C ALA A 63 -4.50 20.30 -7.85
N GLU A 64 -5.53 20.77 -8.57
CA GLU A 64 -5.49 20.95 -10.03
C GLU A 64 -4.41 21.99 -10.44
N LEU A 65 -4.36 23.13 -9.72
CA LEU A 65 -3.33 24.16 -9.94
C LEU A 65 -1.92 23.64 -9.67
N ALA A 66 -1.74 22.86 -8.60
CA ALA A 66 -0.44 22.25 -8.28
C ALA A 66 0.02 21.34 -9.41
N LEU A 67 -0.82 20.38 -9.83
CA LEU A 67 -0.52 19.48 -10.95
C LEU A 67 -0.25 20.24 -12.26
N GLY A 68 -1.08 21.23 -12.60
CA GLY A 68 -0.95 22.00 -13.85
C GLY A 68 0.27 22.91 -13.85
N SER A 69 0.67 23.45 -12.70
CA SER A 69 1.77 24.42 -12.60
C SER A 69 3.17 23.81 -12.69
N GLY A 70 3.30 22.47 -12.51
CA GLY A 70 4.57 21.77 -12.54
C GLY A 70 5.17 21.59 -13.93
N GLY A 71 4.35 21.62 -15.00
CA GLY A 71 4.82 21.39 -16.35
C GLY A 71 5.53 20.04 -16.52
N LEU A 72 6.54 19.97 -17.39
CA LEU A 72 7.27 18.72 -17.64
C LEU A 72 8.30 18.38 -16.56
N THR A 73 9.06 19.35 -16.08
CA THR A 73 10.22 19.16 -15.20
C THR A 73 10.00 19.60 -13.77
N GLY A 74 8.84 20.21 -13.47
CA GLY A 74 8.54 20.76 -12.15
C GLY A 74 9.23 22.10 -11.86
N LYS A 75 8.85 22.69 -10.72
CA LYS A 75 9.43 23.93 -10.19
C LYS A 75 10.73 23.70 -9.38
N GLY A 76 11.05 22.46 -9.09
CA GLY A 76 12.16 22.02 -8.26
C GLY A 76 11.73 21.59 -6.85
N LEU A 77 12.51 20.69 -6.26
CA LEU A 77 12.27 20.14 -4.93
C LEU A 77 12.21 21.25 -3.87
N GLY A 78 11.20 21.20 -3.02
CA GLY A 78 10.99 22.14 -1.93
C GLY A 78 10.43 23.51 -2.35
N LYS A 79 10.12 23.71 -3.64
CA LYS A 79 9.60 24.98 -4.18
C LYS A 79 8.08 24.95 -4.45
N SER A 80 7.37 23.98 -3.89
CA SER A 80 5.91 23.94 -3.97
C SER A 80 5.33 25.10 -3.16
N VAL A 81 4.54 25.94 -3.84
CA VAL A 81 3.83 27.08 -3.24
C VAL A 81 2.54 26.60 -2.57
N GLN A 82 1.89 25.62 -3.16
CA GLN A 82 0.61 25.09 -2.68
C GLN A 82 0.76 24.36 -1.35
N LYS A 83 1.88 23.66 -1.14
CA LYS A 83 2.22 22.97 0.12
C LYS A 83 2.29 23.93 1.32
N LEU A 84 2.74 25.16 1.14
CA LEU A 84 3.06 26.07 2.24
C LEU A 84 1.84 26.84 2.75
N ASN A 85 0.84 27.14 1.89
CA ASN A 85 -0.16 28.14 2.23
C ASN A 85 -1.62 27.69 2.02
N TRP A 86 -1.92 26.69 1.20
CA TRP A 86 -3.28 26.48 0.72
C TRP A 86 -3.83 25.05 0.85
N LEU A 87 -2.97 24.03 0.91
CA LEU A 87 -3.41 22.64 0.97
C LEU A 87 -3.35 22.12 2.40
N SER A 88 -4.49 22.11 3.10
CA SER A 88 -4.59 21.69 4.51
C SER A 88 -4.11 20.25 4.76
N GLU A 89 -4.35 19.33 3.82
CA GLU A 89 -3.97 17.91 3.91
C GLU A 89 -2.89 17.52 2.87
N ALA A 90 -2.04 18.50 2.47
CA ALA A 90 -0.99 18.31 1.45
C ALA A 90 -0.05 17.12 1.73
N HIS A 91 0.17 16.82 3.02
CA HIS A 91 1.07 15.74 3.43
C HIS A 91 0.42 14.36 3.46
N ASN A 92 -0.90 14.27 3.48
CA ASN A 92 -1.65 13.01 3.58
C ASN A 92 -2.23 12.60 2.23
N ASP A 93 -3.35 13.20 1.84
CA ASP A 93 -4.14 12.71 0.72
C ASP A 93 -3.77 13.34 -0.63
N PHE A 94 -3.19 14.56 -0.61
CA PHE A 94 -2.82 15.34 -1.78
C PHE A 94 -1.30 15.43 -2.03
N ILE A 95 -0.54 14.40 -1.64
CA ILE A 95 0.92 14.37 -1.87
C ILE A 95 1.27 14.31 -3.36
N LEU A 96 0.44 13.67 -4.20
CA LEU A 96 0.70 13.55 -5.63
C LEU A 96 0.67 14.90 -6.35
N PRO A 97 -0.29 15.83 -6.12
CA PRO A 97 -0.22 17.21 -6.61
C PRO A 97 1.08 17.93 -6.24
N VAL A 98 1.57 17.75 -5.02
CA VAL A 98 2.84 18.33 -4.58
C VAL A 98 4.01 17.75 -5.37
N ILE A 99 4.05 16.42 -5.58
CA ILE A 99 5.04 15.78 -6.44
C ILE A 99 4.95 16.32 -7.87
N GLY A 100 3.74 16.52 -8.38
CA GLY A 100 3.50 17.10 -9.70
C GLY A 100 4.01 18.53 -9.81
N GLU A 101 3.83 19.37 -8.80
CA GLU A 101 4.33 20.74 -8.78
C GLU A 101 5.88 20.79 -8.69
N GLU A 102 6.48 19.95 -7.83
CA GLU A 102 7.93 19.98 -7.58
C GLU A 102 8.73 19.26 -8.68
N LEU A 103 8.28 18.09 -9.15
CA LEU A 103 8.99 17.22 -10.11
C LEU A 103 8.34 17.18 -11.50
N GLY A 104 7.21 17.82 -11.66
CA GLY A 104 6.49 17.88 -12.93
C GLY A 104 5.91 16.53 -13.37
N PHE A 105 5.59 16.46 -14.65
CA PHE A 105 5.04 15.25 -15.27
C PHE A 105 6.00 14.05 -15.16
N ILE A 106 7.31 14.30 -15.18
CA ILE A 106 8.33 13.25 -15.02
C ILE A 106 8.21 12.60 -13.65
N GLY A 107 8.06 13.40 -12.58
CA GLY A 107 7.90 12.88 -11.22
C GLY A 107 6.64 12.03 -11.05
N VAL A 108 5.49 12.53 -11.53
CA VAL A 108 4.23 11.80 -11.49
C VAL A 108 4.33 10.48 -12.28
N SER A 109 4.92 10.53 -13.47
CA SER A 109 5.13 9.33 -14.31
C SER A 109 6.04 8.31 -13.63
N ALA A 110 7.09 8.76 -12.94
CA ALA A 110 7.97 7.88 -12.18
C ALA A 110 7.22 7.17 -11.04
N VAL A 111 6.35 7.86 -10.32
CA VAL A 111 5.51 7.26 -9.26
C VAL A 111 4.56 6.22 -9.85
N ILE A 112 3.89 6.51 -10.96
CA ILE A 112 3.01 5.56 -11.66
C ILE A 112 3.80 4.32 -12.08
N LEU A 113 4.96 4.49 -12.73
CA LEU A 113 5.80 3.39 -13.19
C LEU A 113 6.30 2.53 -12.02
N LEU A 114 6.59 3.14 -10.85
CA LEU A 114 7.00 2.41 -9.66
C LEU A 114 5.88 1.50 -9.14
N PHE A 115 4.62 1.97 -9.10
CA PHE A 115 3.49 1.13 -8.71
C PHE A 115 3.16 0.06 -9.75
N LEU A 116 3.34 0.34 -11.05
CA LEU A 116 3.21 -0.66 -12.11
C LEU A 116 4.31 -1.73 -12.01
N ALA A 117 5.53 -1.34 -11.71
CA ALA A 117 6.63 -2.29 -11.45
C ALA A 117 6.35 -3.15 -10.21
N PHE A 118 5.84 -2.54 -9.12
CA PHE A 118 5.41 -3.28 -7.93
C PHE A 118 4.28 -4.27 -8.25
N LEU A 119 3.30 -3.88 -9.06
CA LEU A 119 2.23 -4.77 -9.53
C LEU A 119 2.80 -5.96 -10.30
N ALA A 120 3.68 -5.70 -11.27
CA ALA A 120 4.31 -6.74 -12.08
C ALA A 120 5.13 -7.71 -11.21
N ALA A 121 5.92 -7.19 -10.27
CA ALA A 121 6.70 -7.98 -9.32
C ALA A 121 5.78 -8.82 -8.42
N GLY A 122 4.72 -8.24 -7.86
CA GLY A 122 3.77 -8.95 -7.01
C GLY A 122 3.00 -10.06 -7.74
N ILE A 123 2.61 -9.82 -8.99
CA ILE A 123 2.01 -10.86 -9.86
C ILE A 123 3.01 -12.00 -10.11
N MET A 124 4.27 -11.69 -10.40
CA MET A 124 5.31 -12.72 -10.56
C MET A 124 5.49 -13.55 -9.29
N VAL A 125 5.53 -12.92 -8.12
CA VAL A 125 5.61 -13.61 -6.83
C VAL A 125 4.39 -14.50 -6.61
N ALA A 126 3.19 -14.00 -6.85
CA ALA A 126 1.95 -14.76 -6.70
C ALA A 126 1.93 -16.00 -7.61
N ARG A 127 2.37 -15.85 -8.87
CA ARG A 127 2.42 -16.97 -9.85
C ARG A 127 3.49 -18.01 -9.50
N ARG A 128 4.55 -17.64 -8.79
CA ARG A 128 5.65 -18.55 -8.38
C ARG A 128 5.49 -19.07 -6.95
N ALA A 129 4.40 -18.72 -6.27
CA ALA A 129 4.16 -19.18 -4.90
C ALA A 129 3.99 -20.69 -4.85
N SER A 130 4.64 -21.34 -3.89
CA SER A 130 4.61 -22.80 -3.70
C SER A 130 3.30 -23.32 -3.15
N THR A 131 2.47 -22.46 -2.55
CA THR A 131 1.19 -22.81 -1.94
C THR A 131 0.06 -21.90 -2.41
N HIS A 132 -1.17 -22.41 -2.50
CA HIS A 132 -2.35 -21.60 -2.81
C HIS A 132 -2.53 -20.44 -1.82
N MET A 133 -2.26 -20.67 -0.54
CA MET A 133 -2.34 -19.63 0.49
C MET A 133 -1.32 -18.51 0.23
N GLY A 134 -0.07 -18.87 -0.10
CA GLY A 134 0.97 -17.90 -0.48
C GLY A 134 0.58 -17.09 -1.71
N MET A 135 0.03 -17.74 -2.74
CA MET A 135 -0.47 -17.06 -3.93
C MET A 135 -1.55 -16.01 -3.59
N LEU A 136 -2.55 -16.38 -2.77
CA LEU A 136 -3.63 -15.49 -2.37
C LEU A 136 -3.11 -14.32 -1.52
N ILE A 137 -2.19 -14.57 -0.60
CA ILE A 137 -1.56 -13.52 0.23
C ILE A 137 -0.78 -12.55 -0.65
N ALA A 138 0.06 -13.04 -1.55
CA ALA A 138 0.86 -12.20 -2.43
C ALA A 138 -0.02 -11.39 -3.39
N ALA A 139 -1.00 -12.02 -4.05
CA ALA A 139 -1.91 -11.35 -4.96
C ALA A 139 -2.79 -10.32 -4.23
N GLY A 140 -3.41 -10.69 -3.11
CA GLY A 140 -4.30 -9.83 -2.35
C GLY A 140 -3.60 -8.57 -1.84
N ASN A 141 -2.42 -8.72 -1.21
CA ASN A 141 -1.67 -7.56 -0.71
C ASN A 141 -1.13 -6.67 -1.84
N THR A 142 -0.69 -7.27 -2.96
CA THR A 142 -0.24 -6.50 -4.13
C THR A 142 -1.38 -5.68 -4.71
N ILE A 143 -2.54 -6.31 -4.94
CA ILE A 143 -3.72 -5.63 -5.49
C ILE A 143 -4.20 -4.53 -4.54
N LEU A 144 -4.23 -4.79 -3.23
CA LEU A 144 -4.64 -3.81 -2.23
C LEU A 144 -3.78 -2.55 -2.29
N ILE A 145 -2.44 -2.69 -2.26
CA ILE A 145 -1.51 -1.55 -2.30
C ILE A 145 -1.66 -0.78 -3.61
N VAL A 146 -1.67 -1.48 -4.74
CA VAL A 146 -1.74 -0.86 -6.06
C VAL A 146 -3.09 -0.19 -6.29
N LEU A 147 -4.19 -0.86 -5.95
CA LEU A 147 -5.54 -0.28 -6.09
C LEU A 147 -5.66 1.00 -5.27
N GLN A 148 -5.17 1.00 -4.03
CA GLN A 148 -5.20 2.19 -3.18
C GLN A 148 -4.36 3.32 -3.75
N ALA A 149 -3.17 3.02 -4.30
CA ALA A 149 -2.35 4.01 -4.98
C ALA A 149 -3.08 4.64 -6.17
N PHE A 150 -3.67 3.81 -7.05
CA PHE A 150 -4.41 4.32 -8.21
C PHE A 150 -5.67 5.09 -7.83
N LEU A 151 -6.38 4.68 -6.78
CA LEU A 151 -7.52 5.43 -6.25
C LEU A 151 -7.08 6.82 -5.74
N ASN A 152 -5.99 6.90 -4.98
CA ASN A 152 -5.46 8.19 -4.54
C ASN A 152 -5.04 9.08 -5.73
N MET A 153 -4.35 8.51 -6.73
CA MET A 153 -3.97 9.24 -7.94
C MET A 153 -5.18 9.76 -8.70
N ALA A 154 -6.26 8.96 -8.80
CA ALA A 154 -7.50 9.36 -9.45
C ALA A 154 -8.22 10.50 -8.69
N VAL A 155 -8.20 10.47 -7.35
CA VAL A 155 -8.69 11.58 -6.51
C VAL A 155 -7.86 12.84 -6.74
N ALA A 156 -6.53 12.70 -6.72
CA ALA A 156 -5.61 13.83 -6.92
C ALA A 156 -5.72 14.46 -8.30
N ALA A 157 -6.10 13.68 -9.31
CA ALA A 157 -6.39 14.13 -10.67
C ALA A 157 -7.85 14.60 -10.86
N SER A 158 -8.63 14.74 -9.79
CA SER A 158 -10.05 15.12 -9.83
C SER A 158 -10.92 14.23 -10.74
N LEU A 159 -10.56 12.95 -10.90
CA LEU A 159 -11.33 11.98 -11.68
C LEU A 159 -12.45 11.33 -10.86
N ILE A 160 -12.25 11.24 -9.55
CA ILE A 160 -13.22 10.69 -8.58
C ILE A 160 -13.31 11.61 -7.35
N PRO A 161 -14.42 11.53 -6.60
CA PRO A 161 -14.59 12.33 -5.38
C PRO A 161 -13.48 12.10 -4.36
N THR A 162 -13.19 13.12 -3.55
CA THR A 162 -12.22 13.04 -2.45
C THR A 162 -12.61 11.94 -1.47
N THR A 163 -11.71 10.98 -1.22
CA THR A 163 -12.00 9.80 -0.40
C THR A 163 -11.25 9.78 0.93
N GLY A 164 -10.24 10.63 1.12
CA GLY A 164 -9.40 10.61 2.32
C GLY A 164 -8.47 9.39 2.37
N ILE A 165 -8.11 8.84 1.21
CA ILE A 165 -7.23 7.67 1.09
C ILE A 165 -5.81 8.16 0.83
N SER A 166 -4.87 7.81 1.70
CA SER A 166 -3.46 8.19 1.55
C SER A 166 -2.74 7.39 0.45
N LEU A 167 -1.77 8.02 -0.23
CA LEU A 167 -0.90 7.34 -1.19
C LEU A 167 0.09 6.41 -0.46
N PRO A 168 0.09 5.09 -0.71
CA PRO A 168 0.96 4.15 -0.04
C PRO A 168 2.44 4.56 -0.16
N PHE A 169 3.18 4.51 0.96
CA PHE A 169 4.60 4.82 1.11
C PHE A 169 5.00 6.29 0.90
N PHE A 170 4.19 7.12 0.27
CA PHE A 170 4.50 8.52 -0.02
C PHE A 170 3.85 9.49 0.96
N SER A 171 2.64 9.16 1.43
CA SER A 171 1.92 10.02 2.37
C SER A 171 2.49 9.96 3.78
N ALA A 172 2.35 11.05 4.55
CA ALA A 172 2.83 11.15 5.93
C ALA A 172 2.00 10.34 6.96
N GLY A 173 1.01 9.57 6.53
CA GLY A 173 0.17 8.73 7.38
C GLY A 173 0.95 7.59 8.04
N GLY A 174 1.53 7.83 9.23
CA GLY A 174 2.41 6.88 9.91
C GLY A 174 1.78 5.51 10.11
N THR A 175 0.53 5.45 10.58
CA THR A 175 -0.19 4.19 10.81
C THR A 175 -0.45 3.46 9.48
N ALA A 176 -0.90 4.16 8.45
CA ALA A 176 -1.16 3.57 7.14
C ALA A 176 0.11 2.96 6.53
N ASN A 177 1.24 3.67 6.62
CA ASN A 177 2.52 3.20 6.10
C ASN A 177 3.04 1.95 6.81
N ILE A 178 2.78 1.79 8.11
CA ILE A 178 3.11 0.55 8.84
C ILE A 178 2.32 -0.63 8.24
N PHE A 179 1.03 -0.47 7.97
CA PHE A 179 0.21 -1.52 7.36
C PHE A 179 0.66 -1.84 5.93
N PHE A 180 1.03 -0.83 5.11
CA PHE A 180 1.57 -1.07 3.77
C PHE A 180 2.93 -1.76 3.80
N ALA A 181 3.80 -1.38 4.74
CA ALA A 181 5.09 -2.04 4.94
C ALA A 181 4.90 -3.51 5.36
N LEU A 182 3.93 -3.79 6.25
CA LEU A 182 3.58 -5.15 6.64
C LEU A 182 3.05 -5.96 5.44
N ALA A 183 2.13 -5.39 4.67
CA ALA A 183 1.58 -6.01 3.47
C ALA A 183 2.66 -6.32 2.42
N ALA A 184 3.57 -5.38 2.16
CA ALA A 184 4.71 -5.59 1.28
C ALA A 184 5.68 -6.65 1.84
N GLY A 185 5.91 -6.66 3.16
CA GLY A 185 6.70 -7.68 3.84
C GLY A 185 6.12 -9.09 3.68
N MET A 186 4.79 -9.23 3.72
CA MET A 186 4.14 -10.52 3.45
C MET A 186 4.37 -10.98 1.99
N VAL A 187 4.32 -10.08 1.00
CA VAL A 187 4.64 -10.39 -0.39
C VAL A 187 6.09 -10.88 -0.53
N LEU A 188 7.04 -10.21 0.14
CA LEU A 188 8.45 -10.61 0.16
C LEU A 188 8.67 -11.95 0.84
N CYS A 189 7.95 -12.26 1.92
CA CYS A 189 8.00 -13.55 2.60
C CYS A 189 7.57 -14.69 1.66
N VAL A 190 6.47 -14.50 0.92
CA VAL A 190 6.00 -15.47 -0.09
C VAL A 190 7.02 -15.64 -1.22
N SER A 191 7.65 -14.55 -1.68
CA SER A 191 8.70 -14.60 -2.70
C SER A 191 9.86 -15.51 -2.28
N LYS A 192 10.31 -15.38 -1.03
CA LYS A 192 11.38 -16.22 -0.48
C LYS A 192 10.99 -17.71 -0.38
N SER A 193 9.75 -17.98 0.00
CA SER A 193 9.23 -19.36 0.09
C SER A 193 9.12 -20.04 -1.28
N GLY A 194 8.73 -19.29 -2.32
CA GLY A 194 8.67 -19.80 -3.70
C GLY A 194 10.03 -20.17 -4.27
N VAL A 195 11.06 -19.37 -3.99
CA VAL A 195 12.45 -19.64 -4.41
C VAL A 195 13.02 -20.89 -3.75
N ALA A 196 12.69 -21.13 -2.47
CA ALA A 196 13.16 -22.32 -1.75
C ALA A 196 12.58 -23.64 -2.28
N THR A 197 11.48 -23.58 -3.04
CA THR A 197 10.78 -24.76 -3.60
C THR A 197 11.13 -24.99 -5.06
N ASP A 198 11.89 -24.10 -5.70
CA ASP A 198 12.39 -24.32 -7.05
C ASP A 198 13.40 -25.48 -7.04
N PRO A 199 13.12 -26.63 -7.73
CA PRO A 199 13.94 -27.82 -7.67
C PRO A 199 15.37 -27.59 -8.19
N GLU A 200 15.58 -26.61 -9.03
CA GLU A 200 16.91 -26.26 -9.53
C GLU A 200 17.73 -25.53 -8.50
N ILE A 201 17.13 -24.58 -7.78
CA ILE A 201 17.78 -23.87 -6.67
C ILE A 201 18.02 -24.81 -5.49
N ALA A 202 17.06 -25.68 -5.16
CA ALA A 202 17.23 -26.70 -4.14
C ALA A 202 18.43 -27.61 -4.43
N ARG A 203 18.63 -28.02 -5.70
CA ARG A 203 19.80 -28.82 -6.14
C ARG A 203 21.12 -28.02 -6.02
N ILE A 204 21.11 -26.73 -6.34
CA ILE A 204 22.32 -25.88 -6.22
C ILE A 204 22.70 -25.70 -4.77
N VAL A 205 21.74 -25.45 -3.87
CA VAL A 205 21.95 -25.30 -2.43
C VAL A 205 22.44 -26.62 -1.83
N ASP A 206 21.84 -27.78 -2.18
CA ASP A 206 22.26 -29.10 -1.70
C ASP A 206 23.68 -29.43 -2.17
N ARG A 207 24.04 -29.14 -3.43
CA ARG A 207 25.42 -29.29 -3.92
C ARG A 207 26.41 -28.40 -3.18
N GLY A 208 26.03 -27.18 -2.84
CA GLY A 208 26.86 -26.25 -2.05
C GLY A 208 27.09 -26.74 -0.63
N GLN A 209 26.07 -27.28 0.02
CA GLN A 209 26.16 -27.85 1.37
C GLN A 209 27.02 -29.13 1.39
N ARG A 210 26.86 -30.02 0.41
CA ARG A 210 27.69 -31.24 0.29
C ARG A 210 29.16 -30.91 0.05
N LYS A 211 29.47 -29.88 -0.76
CA LYS A 211 30.85 -29.41 -0.93
C LYS A 211 31.45 -28.88 0.39
N LYS A 212 30.68 -28.07 1.14
CA LYS A 212 31.11 -27.58 2.45
C LYS A 212 31.33 -28.68 3.47
N ALA A 213 30.44 -29.67 3.53
CA ALA A 213 30.56 -30.81 4.44
C ALA A 213 31.77 -31.71 4.08
N ARG A 214 32.04 -31.87 2.78
CA ARG A 214 33.20 -32.64 2.31
C ARG A 214 34.55 -31.95 2.63
N GLY A 215 34.61 -30.61 2.45
CA GLY A 215 35.76 -29.80 2.81
C GLY A 215 36.05 -29.81 4.32
N LYS A 216 35.01 -29.85 5.16
CA LYS A 216 35.16 -29.91 6.61
C LYS A 216 35.71 -31.27 7.07
N LYS A 217 35.25 -32.39 6.46
CA LYS A 217 35.76 -33.73 6.74
C LYS A 217 37.23 -33.91 6.36
N THR A 218 37.66 -33.35 5.22
CA THR A 218 39.07 -33.43 4.79
C THR A 218 40.00 -32.65 5.72
N VAL A 219 39.55 -31.52 6.27
CA VAL A 219 40.33 -30.73 7.24
C VAL A 219 40.43 -31.45 8.59
N GLU A 220 39.34 -32.05 9.07
CA GLU A 220 39.32 -32.84 10.31
C GLU A 220 40.18 -34.11 10.20
N GLU A 221 40.23 -34.74 9.04
CA GLU A 221 41.03 -35.94 8.77
C GLU A 221 42.54 -35.62 8.68
N ASP A 222 42.90 -34.48 8.09
CA ASP A 222 44.29 -33.97 8.01
C ASP A 222 44.80 -33.53 9.38
N ASP A 223 43.96 -32.87 10.20
CA ASP A 223 44.30 -32.52 11.58
C ASP A 223 44.47 -33.75 12.49
N SER A 224 43.61 -34.76 12.33
CA SER A 224 43.72 -36.00 13.11
C SER A 224 45.00 -36.77 12.80
N MET A 225 45.47 -36.75 11.55
CA MET A 225 46.76 -37.36 11.16
C MET A 225 47.98 -36.58 11.67
N ARG A 226 47.88 -35.27 11.84
CA ARG A 226 48.95 -34.42 12.39
C ARG A 226 49.22 -34.64 13.89
N TYR A 227 48.21 -35.06 14.64
CA TYR A 227 48.35 -35.31 16.09
C TYR A 227 48.56 -36.80 16.43
N ALA A 228 48.67 -37.70 15.43
CA ALA A 228 48.88 -39.14 15.62
C ALA A 228 50.35 -39.55 15.45
N VAL A 229 51.31 -38.62 15.35
CA VAL A 229 52.75 -38.77 15.35
C VAL A 229 53.30 -38.12 16.61
#